data_67bbab453ecea18c2b551fd5f1c7c048
#
_entry.id   67bbab453ecea18c2b551fd5f1c7c048
#
_cell.length_a   1.000
_cell.length_b   1.000
_cell.length_c   1.000
_cell.angle_alpha   90.00
_cell.angle_beta   90.00
_cell.angle_gamma   90.00
#
_symmetry.space_group_name_H-M   'P 1'
#
loop_
_entity.id
_entity.type
_entity.pdbx_description
1 polymer ?
#
loop_
_entity_poly.entity_id
_entity_poly.type
_entity_poly.pdbx_seq_one_letter_code
_entity_poly.pdbx_strand_id
1 'polypeptide(L)'
;MRHEHRRWKVCFGKNFWGTQEGNDPGEELRVDREFEWHGYKWRIPAVYRCRQGLVVDFAMEVPQEELRAYMEKWGLTEDGECSCTLTRAEEQQMEQENPLNVGFCAELELNGMRLHSRNGCGAGYLPGEMAGADVVKALLRHYGLDETTVWKFWRESYPW
;
A
#
# COMPACT_ATOMS: atom_id res chain seq x y z
N MET A 1 -26.57 20.13 -6.53
CA MET A 1 -25.24 20.02 -5.85
C MET A 1 -24.22 19.51 -6.86
N ARG A 2 -23.29 20.33 -7.20
CA ARG A 2 -22.11 19.85 -7.94
C ARG A 2 -21.24 19.10 -6.95
N HIS A 3 -21.16 17.78 -7.06
CA HIS A 3 -20.10 17.05 -6.44
C HIS A 3 -18.80 17.51 -7.10
N GLU A 4 -18.06 18.38 -6.41
CA GLU A 4 -16.69 18.63 -6.80
C GLU A 4 -15.98 17.29 -6.74
N HIS A 5 -15.72 16.72 -7.91
CA HIS A 5 -14.81 15.58 -8.01
C HIS A 5 -13.47 16.07 -7.44
N ARG A 6 -13.20 15.70 -6.19
CA ARG A 6 -11.87 15.95 -5.61
C ARG A 6 -10.87 15.37 -6.58
N ARG A 7 -10.13 16.25 -7.23
CA ARG A 7 -9.09 15.86 -8.16
C ARG A 7 -8.08 15.01 -7.42
N TRP A 8 -7.77 13.83 -7.97
CA TRP A 8 -6.74 12.97 -7.40
C TRP A 8 -5.38 13.70 -7.36
N LYS A 9 -4.78 13.77 -6.17
CA LYS A 9 -3.49 14.42 -5.96
C LYS A 9 -2.56 13.50 -5.21
N VAL A 10 -1.32 13.43 -5.66
CA VAL A 10 -0.23 12.77 -4.94
C VAL A 10 0.93 13.75 -4.83
N CYS A 11 1.32 14.07 -3.61
CA CYS A 11 2.39 15.00 -3.33
C CYS A 11 3.61 14.29 -2.74
N PHE A 12 4.78 14.79 -3.07
CA PHE A 12 6.05 14.21 -2.62
C PHE A 12 6.17 14.21 -1.10
N GLY A 13 6.66 13.08 -0.55
CA GLY A 13 6.92 12.95 0.88
C GLY A 13 5.68 12.81 1.77
N LYS A 14 4.49 12.71 1.17
CA LYS A 14 3.24 12.54 1.91
C LYS A 14 2.82 11.07 1.94
N ASN A 15 2.21 10.67 3.06
CA ASN A 15 1.57 9.35 3.17
C ASN A 15 0.20 9.34 2.46
N PHE A 16 -0.46 8.19 2.46
CA PHE A 16 -1.78 8.05 1.83
C PHE A 16 -2.84 9.00 2.41
N TRP A 17 -2.78 9.28 3.71
CA TRP A 17 -3.74 10.15 4.40
C TRP A 17 -3.46 11.63 4.18
N GLY A 18 -2.19 12.02 3.98
CA GLY A 18 -1.77 13.40 3.74
C GLY A 18 -1.70 13.80 2.27
N THR A 19 -2.03 12.90 1.36
CA THR A 19 -1.89 13.11 -0.10
C THR A 19 -2.63 14.35 -0.61
N GLN A 20 -3.79 14.67 -0.03
CA GLN A 20 -4.64 15.78 -0.48
C GLN A 20 -4.26 17.15 0.12
N GLU A 21 -3.31 17.19 1.04
CA GLU A 21 -2.93 18.41 1.76
C GLU A 21 -1.81 19.20 1.10
N GLY A 22 -1.14 18.61 0.11
CA GLY A 22 -0.04 19.26 -0.58
C GLY A 22 -0.50 20.25 -1.65
N ASN A 23 0.30 21.29 -1.88
CA ASN A 23 0.03 22.34 -2.87
C ASN A 23 0.70 22.06 -4.24
N ASP A 24 1.59 21.08 -4.32
CA ASP A 24 2.39 20.78 -5.50
C ASP A 24 2.25 19.29 -5.88
N PRO A 25 1.12 18.92 -6.50
CA PRO A 25 0.88 17.53 -6.88
C PRO A 25 1.78 17.09 -8.03
N GLY A 26 2.22 15.83 -7.97
CA GLY A 26 2.99 15.22 -9.05
C GLY A 26 2.14 14.92 -10.28
N GLU A 27 2.80 14.89 -11.43
CA GLU A 27 2.22 14.41 -12.67
C GLU A 27 2.09 12.89 -12.62
N GLU A 28 0.87 12.38 -12.77
CA GLU A 28 0.63 10.94 -12.80
C GLU A 28 1.06 10.33 -14.12
N LEU A 29 1.92 9.33 -14.03
CA LEU A 29 2.32 8.50 -15.16
C LEU A 29 1.84 7.07 -14.89
N ARG A 30 0.83 6.62 -15.63
CA ARG A 30 0.31 5.26 -15.51
C ARG A 30 1.34 4.27 -16.05
N VAL A 31 1.73 3.33 -15.21
CA VAL A 31 2.71 2.29 -15.54
C VAL A 31 2.02 0.95 -15.76
N ASP A 32 1.11 0.60 -14.89
CA ASP A 32 0.30 -0.64 -14.92
C ASP A 32 1.14 -1.89 -15.18
N ARG A 33 2.31 -2.00 -14.52
CA ARG A 33 3.22 -3.14 -14.63
C ARG A 33 2.98 -4.14 -13.53
N GLU A 34 3.06 -5.42 -13.90
CA GLU A 34 2.96 -6.54 -12.96
C GLU A 34 4.32 -7.24 -12.86
N PHE A 35 4.63 -7.73 -11.65
CA PHE A 35 5.82 -8.55 -11.40
C PHE A 35 5.56 -9.48 -10.22
N GLU A 36 6.41 -10.49 -10.06
CA GLU A 36 6.39 -11.37 -8.90
C GLU A 36 7.63 -11.10 -8.04
N TRP A 37 7.41 -11.01 -6.72
CA TRP A 37 8.47 -10.85 -5.75
C TRP A 37 8.05 -11.47 -4.43
N HIS A 38 8.93 -12.21 -3.82
CA HIS A 38 8.72 -12.84 -2.52
C HIS A 38 7.48 -13.73 -2.45
N GLY A 39 7.16 -14.41 -3.56
CA GLY A 39 6.00 -15.31 -3.67
C GLY A 39 4.66 -14.61 -3.89
N TYR A 40 4.64 -13.30 -4.02
CA TYR A 40 3.42 -12.51 -4.24
C TYR A 40 3.42 -11.82 -5.59
N LYS A 41 2.21 -11.56 -6.08
CA LYS A 41 1.97 -10.79 -7.28
C LYS A 41 1.90 -9.31 -6.92
N TRP A 42 2.74 -8.52 -7.55
CA TRP A 42 2.85 -7.07 -7.34
C TRP A 42 2.48 -6.31 -8.59
N ARG A 43 1.98 -5.10 -8.39
CA ARG A 43 1.73 -4.13 -9.46
C ARG A 43 2.34 -2.79 -9.11
N ILE A 44 2.78 -2.09 -10.15
CA ILE A 44 3.10 -0.67 -10.07
C ILE A 44 2.04 0.05 -10.89
N PRO A 45 0.96 0.56 -10.27
CA PRO A 45 -0.12 1.23 -11.00
C PRO A 45 0.35 2.53 -11.64
N ALA A 46 1.10 3.33 -10.90
CA ALA A 46 1.51 4.66 -11.35
C ALA A 46 2.80 5.13 -10.66
N VAL A 47 3.46 6.05 -11.34
CA VAL A 47 4.58 6.84 -10.83
C VAL A 47 4.17 8.31 -10.93
N TYR A 48 4.51 9.10 -9.93
CA TYR A 48 4.22 10.53 -9.90
C TYR A 48 5.50 11.33 -9.99
N ARG A 49 5.60 12.16 -11.02
CA ARG A 49 6.74 13.05 -11.20
C ARG A 49 6.46 14.35 -10.46
N CYS A 50 7.19 14.55 -9.37
CA CYS A 50 7.10 15.73 -8.54
C CYS A 50 8.33 16.62 -8.74
N ARG A 51 8.24 17.85 -8.28
CA ARG A 51 9.37 18.79 -8.33
C ARG A 51 10.58 18.29 -7.53
N GLN A 52 10.33 17.67 -6.38
CA GLN A 52 11.36 17.20 -5.47
C GLN A 52 11.88 15.79 -5.80
N GLY A 53 11.18 15.03 -6.62
CA GLY A 53 11.54 13.65 -6.93
C GLY A 53 10.37 12.85 -7.48
N LEU A 54 10.46 11.54 -7.36
CA LEU A 54 9.42 10.59 -7.80
C LEU A 54 8.67 10.00 -6.60
N VAL A 55 7.38 9.83 -6.77
CA VAL A 55 6.56 9.02 -5.87
C VAL A 55 6.11 7.78 -6.64
N VAL A 56 6.28 6.60 -6.06
CA VAL A 56 5.90 5.33 -6.67
C VAL A 56 4.89 4.62 -5.77
N ASP A 57 3.78 4.22 -6.36
CA ASP A 57 2.80 3.37 -5.69
C ASP A 57 2.97 1.92 -6.11
N PHE A 58 2.95 1.04 -5.12
CA PHE A 58 2.99 -0.40 -5.29
C PHE A 58 1.73 -1.02 -4.70
N ALA A 59 1.22 -2.05 -5.33
CA ALA A 59 0.10 -2.84 -4.82
C ALA A 59 0.46 -4.33 -4.85
N MET A 60 0.35 -4.98 -3.71
CA MET A 60 0.58 -6.43 -3.57
C MET A 60 -0.76 -7.12 -3.37
N GLU A 61 -1.01 -8.14 -4.17
CA GLU A 61 -2.17 -9.00 -4.05
C GLU A 61 -1.90 -10.08 -3.00
N VAL A 62 -2.78 -10.18 -2.00
CA VAL A 62 -2.69 -11.20 -0.95
C VAL A 62 -3.79 -12.24 -1.17
N PRO A 63 -3.45 -13.53 -1.35
CA PRO A 63 -4.48 -14.57 -1.44
C PRO A 63 -5.32 -14.63 -0.18
N GLN A 64 -6.64 -14.63 -0.33
CA GLN A 64 -7.56 -14.64 0.81
C GLN A 64 -7.38 -15.90 1.68
N GLU A 65 -7.07 -17.02 1.06
CA GLU A 65 -6.82 -18.28 1.78
C GLU A 65 -5.61 -18.20 2.70
N GLU A 66 -4.55 -17.52 2.26
CA GLU A 66 -3.35 -17.30 3.07
C GLU A 66 -3.63 -16.41 4.27
N LEU A 67 -4.38 -15.34 4.08
CA LEU A 67 -4.79 -14.46 5.16
C LEU A 67 -5.70 -15.18 6.15
N ARG A 68 -6.65 -15.96 5.64
CA ARG A 68 -7.58 -16.76 6.48
C ARG A 68 -6.82 -17.79 7.32
N ALA A 69 -5.88 -18.52 6.70
CA ALA A 69 -5.05 -19.50 7.41
C ALA A 69 -4.21 -18.84 8.51
N TYR A 70 -3.66 -17.66 8.23
CA TYR A 70 -2.95 -16.87 9.22
C TYR A 70 -3.85 -16.45 10.39
N MET A 71 -5.02 -15.93 10.10
CA MET A 71 -5.98 -15.50 11.13
C MET A 71 -6.46 -16.67 11.99
N GLU A 72 -6.72 -17.83 11.39
CA GLU A 72 -7.09 -19.06 12.11
C GLU A 72 -5.97 -19.55 13.02
N LYS A 73 -4.74 -19.59 12.52
CA LYS A 73 -3.56 -20.02 13.29
C LYS A 73 -3.37 -19.20 14.56
N TRP A 74 -3.59 -17.90 14.49
CA TRP A 74 -3.36 -16.97 15.60
C TRP A 74 -4.62 -16.60 16.37
N GLY A 75 -5.77 -17.19 16.03
CA GLY A 75 -7.03 -16.93 16.70
C GLY A 75 -7.49 -15.48 16.59
N LEU A 76 -7.19 -14.82 15.46
CA LEU A 76 -7.58 -13.44 15.22
C LEU A 76 -9.05 -13.35 14.80
N THR A 77 -9.75 -12.34 15.31
CA THR A 77 -11.10 -11.99 14.88
C THR A 77 -11.02 -11.07 13.66
N GLU A 78 -12.18 -10.84 13.00
CA GLU A 78 -12.29 -9.91 11.88
C GLU A 78 -11.81 -8.50 12.23
N ASP A 79 -11.87 -8.12 13.50
CA ASP A 79 -11.37 -6.85 14.02
C ASP A 79 -9.85 -6.84 14.26
N GLY A 80 -9.17 -7.95 13.98
CA GLY A 80 -7.73 -8.09 14.18
C GLY A 80 -7.30 -8.29 15.62
N GLU A 81 -8.23 -8.52 16.54
CA GLU A 81 -7.93 -8.77 17.94
C GLU A 81 -7.63 -10.25 18.18
N CYS A 82 -6.56 -10.53 18.90
CA CYS A 82 -6.23 -11.87 19.35
C CYS A 82 -7.05 -12.25 20.56
N SER A 83 -7.71 -13.42 20.53
CA SER A 83 -8.54 -13.94 21.63
C SER A 83 -7.70 -14.53 22.78
N CYS A 84 -6.39 -14.62 22.64
CA CYS A 84 -5.48 -15.20 23.64
C CYS A 84 -4.36 -14.23 24.02
N THR A 85 -3.84 -14.43 25.24
CA THR A 85 -2.67 -13.68 25.70
C THR A 85 -1.42 -14.31 25.07
N LEU A 86 -0.67 -13.53 24.28
CA LEU A 86 0.56 -13.96 23.63
C LEU A 86 1.78 -13.51 24.43
N THR A 87 2.83 -14.35 24.40
CA THR A 87 4.14 -13.93 24.83
C THR A 87 4.76 -12.95 23.82
N ARG A 88 5.79 -12.23 24.23
CA ARG A 88 6.48 -11.30 23.32
C ARG A 88 7.09 -12.01 22.11
N ALA A 89 7.62 -13.22 22.31
CA ALA A 89 8.16 -14.02 21.20
C ALA A 89 7.06 -14.46 20.23
N GLU A 90 5.88 -14.82 20.75
CA GLU A 90 4.71 -15.18 19.94
C GLU A 90 4.18 -13.98 19.16
N GLU A 91 4.11 -12.79 19.78
CA GLU A 91 3.72 -11.55 19.09
C GLU A 91 4.66 -11.22 17.93
N GLN A 92 5.97 -11.36 18.12
CA GLN A 92 6.95 -11.15 17.07
C GLN A 92 6.79 -12.15 15.93
N GLN A 93 6.55 -13.42 16.25
CA GLN A 93 6.30 -14.43 15.23
C GLN A 93 5.01 -14.15 14.46
N MET A 94 3.96 -13.75 15.16
CA MET A 94 2.69 -13.36 14.53
C MET A 94 2.88 -12.21 13.54
N GLU A 95 3.64 -11.18 13.90
CA GLU A 95 3.94 -10.06 13.01
C GLU A 95 4.75 -10.50 11.79
N GLN A 96 5.74 -11.39 11.97
CA GLN A 96 6.55 -11.91 10.87
C GLN A 96 5.76 -12.76 9.89
N GLU A 97 4.78 -13.50 10.37
CA GLU A 97 3.94 -14.38 9.55
C GLU A 97 2.78 -13.63 8.88
N ASN A 98 2.47 -12.40 9.30
CA ASN A 98 1.38 -11.62 8.75
C ASN A 98 1.65 -11.30 7.28
N PRO A 99 0.83 -11.80 6.33
CA PRO A 99 1.04 -11.56 4.91
C PRO A 99 0.89 -10.08 4.51
N LEU A 100 0.20 -9.28 5.31
CA LEU A 100 0.09 -7.84 5.09
C LEU A 100 1.29 -7.05 5.62
N ASN A 101 2.19 -7.69 6.34
CA ASN A 101 3.36 -7.06 6.97
C ASN A 101 4.66 -7.39 6.24
N VAL A 102 4.61 -7.62 4.94
CA VAL A 102 5.80 -7.85 4.12
C VAL A 102 6.59 -6.55 4.03
N GLY A 103 7.81 -6.57 4.54
CA GLY A 103 8.74 -5.46 4.41
C GLY A 103 9.18 -5.30 2.96
N PHE A 104 9.06 -4.10 2.43
CA PHE A 104 9.41 -3.81 1.05
C PHE A 104 10.23 -2.52 0.97
N CYS A 105 11.37 -2.62 0.33
CA CYS A 105 12.22 -1.48 0.02
C CYS A 105 12.75 -1.64 -1.39
N ALA A 106 12.40 -0.71 -2.26
CA ALA A 106 12.83 -0.73 -3.64
C ALA A 106 13.80 0.42 -3.92
N GLU A 107 14.88 0.12 -4.63
CA GLU A 107 15.74 1.12 -5.22
C GLU A 107 15.27 1.40 -6.65
N LEU A 108 15.35 2.66 -7.06
CA LEU A 108 15.07 3.06 -8.44
C LEU A 108 16.36 3.38 -9.18
N GLU A 109 16.41 2.94 -10.42
CA GLU A 109 17.42 3.38 -11.37
C GLU A 109 16.73 4.09 -12.54
N LEU A 110 17.10 5.34 -12.76
CA LEU A 110 16.56 6.17 -13.83
C LEU A 110 17.70 6.74 -14.64
N ASN A 111 17.79 6.33 -15.91
CA ASN A 111 18.86 6.77 -16.83
C ASN A 111 20.28 6.62 -16.25
N GLY A 112 20.54 5.49 -15.56
CA GLY A 112 21.82 5.21 -14.91
C GLY A 112 22.03 5.86 -13.55
N MET A 113 21.07 6.65 -13.08
CA MET A 113 21.12 7.29 -11.77
C MET A 113 20.29 6.49 -10.77
N ARG A 114 20.90 6.14 -9.62
CA ARG A 114 20.20 5.48 -8.53
C ARG A 114 19.53 6.48 -7.62
N LEU A 115 18.25 6.26 -7.38
CA LEU A 115 17.46 7.04 -6.44
C LEU A 115 17.13 6.17 -5.22
N HIS A 116 17.32 6.73 -4.03
CA HIS A 116 17.05 6.04 -2.78
C HIS A 116 15.76 6.56 -2.17
N SER A 117 14.92 5.65 -1.66
CA SER A 117 13.72 6.02 -0.95
C SER A 117 14.05 6.78 0.34
N ARG A 118 13.37 7.87 0.58
CA ARG A 118 13.49 8.66 1.80
C ARG A 118 12.30 8.46 2.73
N ASN A 119 11.10 8.29 2.18
CA ASN A 119 9.87 8.09 2.93
C ASN A 119 9.07 6.95 2.31
N GLY A 120 8.65 6.01 3.14
CA GLY A 120 7.77 4.93 2.74
C GLY A 120 6.58 4.83 3.69
N CYS A 121 5.42 4.48 3.17
CA CYS A 121 4.25 4.17 3.97
C CYS A 121 3.48 3.02 3.35
N GLY A 122 2.78 2.27 4.20
CA GLY A 122 1.97 1.13 3.79
C GLY A 122 0.54 1.22 4.30
N ALA A 123 -0.38 0.59 3.58
CA ALA A 123 -1.77 0.45 3.99
C ALA A 123 -2.33 -0.87 3.47
N GLY A 124 -3.18 -1.52 4.25
CA GLY A 124 -3.85 -2.76 3.87
C GLY A 124 -5.32 -2.52 3.55
N TYR A 125 -5.85 -3.32 2.63
CA TYR A 125 -7.26 -3.35 2.31
C TYR A 125 -7.82 -4.76 2.45
N LEU A 126 -8.92 -4.87 3.19
CA LEU A 126 -9.66 -6.10 3.38
C LEU A 126 -11.08 -5.92 2.82
N PRO A 127 -11.56 -6.82 1.94
CA PRO A 127 -12.93 -6.74 1.43
C PRO A 127 -13.97 -6.79 2.55
N GLY A 128 -14.99 -5.94 2.45
CA GLY A 128 -16.06 -5.86 3.43
C GLY A 128 -15.77 -5.05 4.68
N GLU A 129 -14.58 -4.52 4.83
CA GLU A 129 -14.21 -3.66 5.95
C GLU A 129 -14.86 -2.28 5.83
N MET A 130 -15.50 -1.83 6.92
CA MET A 130 -16.34 -0.63 6.91
C MET A 130 -15.66 0.61 7.50
N ALA A 131 -14.70 0.45 8.40
CA ALA A 131 -14.10 1.55 9.15
C ALA A 131 -12.68 1.86 8.69
N GLY A 132 -12.35 3.15 8.48
CA GLY A 132 -11.02 3.64 8.15
C GLY A 132 -10.54 3.33 6.72
N ALA A 133 -11.43 2.81 5.89
CA ALA A 133 -11.10 2.33 4.54
C ALA A 133 -11.24 3.38 3.42
N ASP A 134 -11.67 4.59 3.71
CA ASP A 134 -12.01 5.59 2.67
C ASP A 134 -10.82 5.96 1.79
N VAL A 135 -9.65 6.15 2.37
CA VAL A 135 -8.42 6.45 1.63
C VAL A 135 -8.00 5.28 0.76
N VAL A 136 -8.08 4.07 1.30
CA VAL A 136 -7.67 2.84 0.59
C VAL A 136 -8.68 2.51 -0.51
N LYS A 137 -9.96 2.72 -0.27
CA LYS A 137 -11.00 2.59 -1.31
C LYS A 137 -10.78 3.60 -2.45
N ALA A 138 -10.36 4.80 -2.13
CA ALA A 138 -10.01 5.80 -3.14
C ALA A 138 -8.85 5.34 -4.03
N LEU A 139 -7.83 4.71 -3.45
CA LEU A 139 -6.72 4.09 -4.20
C LEU A 139 -7.21 2.99 -5.14
N LEU A 140 -8.04 2.08 -4.64
CA LEU A 140 -8.62 1.00 -5.43
C LEU A 140 -9.41 1.52 -6.63
N ARG A 141 -10.27 2.49 -6.40
CA ARG A 141 -11.11 3.08 -7.44
C ARG A 141 -10.29 3.85 -8.46
N HIS A 142 -9.33 4.64 -7.99
CA HIS A 142 -8.46 5.42 -8.88
C HIS A 142 -7.64 4.52 -9.81
N TYR A 143 -7.10 3.42 -9.28
CA TYR A 143 -6.28 2.48 -10.06
C TYR A 143 -7.10 1.38 -10.74
N GLY A 144 -8.40 1.31 -10.52
CA GLY A 144 -9.25 0.28 -11.11
C GLY A 144 -8.97 -1.13 -10.61
N LEU A 145 -8.57 -1.27 -9.35
CA LEU A 145 -8.26 -2.56 -8.74
C LEU A 145 -9.51 -3.26 -8.21
N ASP A 146 -9.44 -4.59 -8.10
CA ASP A 146 -10.53 -5.43 -7.65
C ASP A 146 -10.81 -5.23 -6.16
N GLU A 147 -12.01 -4.77 -5.82
CA GLU A 147 -12.46 -4.54 -4.44
C GLU A 147 -12.76 -5.84 -3.67
N THR A 148 -12.78 -6.99 -4.32
CA THR A 148 -12.97 -8.30 -3.68
C THR A 148 -11.66 -8.98 -3.29
N THR A 149 -10.53 -8.42 -3.66
CA THR A 149 -9.19 -8.92 -3.38
C THR A 149 -8.60 -8.22 -2.15
N VAL A 150 -7.79 -8.93 -1.39
CA VAL A 150 -6.99 -8.35 -0.30
C VAL A 150 -5.76 -7.69 -0.91
N TRP A 151 -5.52 -6.44 -0.56
CA TRP A 151 -4.40 -5.67 -1.08
C TRP A 151 -3.52 -5.13 0.03
N LYS A 152 -2.22 -5.09 -0.21
CA LYS A 152 -1.25 -4.30 0.54
C LYS A 152 -0.73 -3.22 -0.40
N PHE A 153 -0.92 -1.96 -0.01
CA PHE A 153 -0.39 -0.82 -0.72
C PHE A 153 0.90 -0.33 -0.08
N TRP A 154 1.81 0.13 -0.92
CA TRP A 154 3.06 0.72 -0.49
C TRP A 154 3.36 1.94 -1.35
N ARG A 155 3.73 3.04 -0.70
CA ARG A 155 4.10 4.28 -1.40
C ARG A 155 5.48 4.72 -0.94
N GLU A 156 6.36 4.98 -1.88
CA GLU A 156 7.70 5.46 -1.59
C GLU A 156 8.00 6.74 -2.36
N SER A 157 8.73 7.66 -1.70
CA SER A 157 9.18 8.93 -2.28
C SER A 157 10.69 8.90 -2.45
N TYR A 158 11.14 9.19 -3.67
CA TYR A 158 12.54 9.14 -4.09
C TYR A 158 12.97 10.55 -4.49
N PRO A 159 13.77 11.26 -3.66
CA PRO A 159 14.28 12.58 -4.04
C PRO A 159 15.27 12.48 -5.20
N TRP A 160 15.27 13.53 -6.01
CA TRP A 160 16.30 13.70 -7.06
C TRP A 160 17.72 13.74 -6.51
#